data_cb22f2dfa8d3dca365e1fcd8e8c6d023
#
_entry.id   cb22f2dfa8d3dca365e1fcd8e8c6d023
#
_cell.length_a   1.000
_cell.length_b   1.000
_cell.length_c   1.000
_cell.angle_alpha   90.00
_cell.angle_beta   90.00
_cell.angle_gamma   90.00
#
_symmetry.space_group_name_H-M   'P 1'
#
loop_
_entity.id
_entity.type
_entity.pdbx_description
1 polymer ?
#
loop_
_entity_poly.entity_id
_entity_poly.type
_entity_poly.pdbx_seq_one_letter_code
_entity_poly.pdbx_strand_id
1 'polypeptide(L)'
;MRKKYTSKTYMRGVSDWDLVIIKRKFENYYLTIKRINEIDEKFIVRISGKEKIYIDNGYYIVEFTPLDKFYNARVYIDKNLNIMGYYFDISHGNGIDENIPYYDDLYLDIIYCPSENDYIKIDDENELLEAFATKNITKEEFDLANKECSILNDELEEKKNI
;
A
#
# COMPACT_ATOMS: atom_id res chain seq x y z
N MET A 1 -15.45 0.44 -8.44
CA MET A 1 -14.04 0.86 -8.27
C MET A 1 -13.91 1.83 -7.12
N ARG A 2 -12.94 1.67 -6.27
CA ARG A 2 -12.75 2.52 -5.10
C ARG A 2 -11.50 3.39 -5.28
N LYS A 3 -11.70 4.65 -5.65
CA LYS A 3 -10.61 5.63 -5.76
C LYS A 3 -10.12 6.01 -4.36
N LYS A 4 -8.83 5.82 -4.11
CA LYS A 4 -8.16 6.15 -2.85
C LYS A 4 -7.12 7.23 -3.07
N TYR A 5 -7.23 8.33 -2.32
CA TYR A 5 -6.28 9.44 -2.37
C TYR A 5 -5.19 9.26 -1.34
N THR A 6 -3.93 9.33 -1.75
CA THR A 6 -2.79 9.09 -0.86
C THR A 6 -2.69 10.09 0.28
N SER A 7 -3.27 11.28 0.14
CA SER A 7 -3.25 12.33 1.17
C SER A 7 -3.97 11.95 2.46
N LYS A 8 -4.93 11.03 2.41
CA LYS A 8 -5.80 10.71 3.56
C LYS A 8 -6.09 9.23 3.76
N THR A 9 -5.55 8.35 2.90
CA THR A 9 -5.85 6.92 2.97
C THR A 9 -5.03 6.27 4.09
N TYR A 10 -5.64 5.27 4.75
CA TYR A 10 -5.02 4.47 5.81
C TYR A 10 -4.52 5.27 7.01
N MET A 11 -5.26 6.33 7.35
CA MET A 11 -4.95 7.20 8.49
C MET A 11 -5.86 6.93 9.70
N ARG A 12 -6.45 5.74 9.78
CA ARG A 12 -7.28 5.34 10.92
C ARG A 12 -6.46 5.40 12.22
N GLY A 13 -7.03 6.04 13.23
CA GLY A 13 -6.37 6.22 14.51
C GLY A 13 -5.37 7.37 14.56
N VAL A 14 -5.14 8.06 13.45
CA VAL A 14 -4.25 9.24 13.38
C VAL A 14 -5.08 10.50 13.54
N SER A 15 -4.72 11.34 14.52
CA SER A 15 -5.42 12.60 14.80
C SER A 15 -4.69 13.83 14.24
N ASP A 16 -3.39 13.76 14.04
CA ASP A 16 -2.60 14.85 13.44
C ASP A 16 -1.41 14.31 12.65
N TRP A 17 -1.21 14.86 11.45
CA TRP A 17 -0.08 14.51 10.57
C TRP A 17 0.29 15.64 9.65
N ASP A 18 1.56 15.65 9.22
CA ASP A 18 2.05 16.54 8.16
C ASP A 18 2.12 15.76 6.85
N LEU A 19 1.90 16.47 5.73
CA LEU A 19 1.84 15.88 4.40
C LEU A 19 2.75 16.62 3.44
N VAL A 20 3.57 15.85 2.69
CA VAL A 20 4.37 16.36 1.58
C VAL A 20 4.16 15.45 0.36
N ILE A 21 3.93 16.04 -0.79
CA ILE A 21 3.77 15.32 -2.06
C ILE A 21 4.91 15.74 -2.99
N ILE A 22 5.66 14.76 -3.49
CA ILE A 22 6.80 14.97 -4.39
C ILE A 22 6.51 14.26 -5.72
N LYS A 23 6.58 15.01 -6.79
CA LYS A 23 6.49 14.45 -8.15
C LYS A 23 7.89 14.19 -8.70
N ARG A 24 8.11 12.95 -9.16
CA ARG A 24 9.34 12.55 -9.85
C ARG A 24 9.05 12.48 -11.35
N LYS A 25 9.22 13.63 -12.02
CA LYS A 25 8.81 13.87 -13.41
C LYS A 25 9.42 12.89 -14.41
N PHE A 26 10.71 12.57 -14.27
CA PHE A 26 11.42 11.70 -15.21
C PHE A 26 11.21 10.21 -14.96
N GLU A 27 10.80 9.85 -13.74
CA GLU A 27 10.62 8.46 -13.33
C GLU A 27 9.15 8.05 -13.26
N ASN A 28 8.26 8.97 -13.61
CA ASN A 28 6.80 8.78 -13.75
C ASN A 28 6.13 8.24 -12.50
N TYR A 29 6.46 8.81 -11.33
CA TYR A 29 5.81 8.46 -10.08
C TYR A 29 5.67 9.66 -9.14
N TYR A 30 4.80 9.49 -8.14
CA TYR A 30 4.64 10.42 -7.02
C TYR A 30 5.05 9.75 -5.72
N LEU A 31 5.64 10.52 -4.80
CA LEU A 31 5.82 10.14 -3.41
C LEU A 31 4.91 10.98 -2.54
N THR A 32 4.19 10.33 -1.64
CA THR A 32 3.41 11.00 -0.59
C THR A 32 4.04 10.64 0.74
N ILE A 33 4.54 11.64 1.47
CA ILE A 33 5.18 11.43 2.76
C ILE A 33 4.26 11.99 3.84
N LYS A 34 3.87 11.13 4.79
CA LYS A 34 3.07 11.50 5.94
C LYS A 34 3.90 11.31 7.20
N ARG A 35 4.09 12.38 7.96
CA ARG A 35 4.69 12.31 9.30
C ARG A 35 3.56 12.27 10.33
N ILE A 36 3.54 11.24 11.13
CA ILE A 36 2.51 11.05 12.16
C ILE A 36 2.92 11.84 13.40
N ASN A 37 2.17 12.87 13.74
CA ASN A 37 2.42 13.72 14.90
C ASN A 37 1.68 13.20 16.14
N GLU A 38 0.42 12.78 15.97
CA GLU A 38 -0.43 12.36 17.07
C GLU A 38 -1.39 11.26 16.64
N ILE A 39 -1.59 10.27 17.51
CA ILE A 39 -2.52 9.16 17.29
C ILE A 39 -3.46 9.00 18.47
N ASP A 40 -4.67 8.50 18.21
CA ASP A 40 -5.61 8.02 19.22
C ASP A 40 -5.45 6.51 19.44
N GLU A 41 -5.01 5.78 18.40
CA GLU A 41 -4.84 4.34 18.42
C GLU A 41 -3.65 3.94 17.54
N LYS A 42 -2.83 3.00 18.03
CA LYS A 42 -1.72 2.42 17.25
C LYS A 42 -2.26 1.49 16.18
N PHE A 43 -1.56 1.44 15.05
CA PHE A 43 -1.82 0.42 14.03
C PHE A 43 -0.82 -0.72 14.22
N ILE A 44 -1.32 -1.89 14.60
CA ILE A 44 -0.52 -3.08 14.86
C ILE A 44 -0.82 -4.12 13.79
N VAL A 45 0.23 -4.69 13.19
CA VAL A 45 0.15 -5.74 12.19
C VAL A 45 0.83 -6.99 12.71
N ARG A 46 0.20 -8.14 12.54
CA ARG A 46 0.77 -9.42 12.93
C ARG A 46 1.54 -10.03 11.76
N ILE A 47 2.86 -10.20 11.95
CA ILE A 47 3.78 -10.74 10.97
C ILE A 47 4.44 -11.99 11.55
N SER A 48 4.24 -13.15 10.93
CA SER A 48 4.83 -14.43 11.40
C SER A 48 4.53 -14.69 12.90
N GLY A 49 3.33 -14.37 13.34
CA GLY A 49 2.93 -14.53 14.74
C GLY A 49 3.42 -13.47 15.70
N LYS A 50 4.19 -12.50 15.23
CA LYS A 50 4.70 -11.37 16.02
C LYS A 50 3.89 -10.12 15.74
N GLU A 51 3.66 -9.31 16.77
CA GLU A 51 3.03 -8.00 16.60
C GLU A 51 4.09 -6.96 16.23
N LYS A 52 3.82 -6.19 15.17
CA LYS A 52 4.64 -5.05 14.76
C LYS A 52 3.78 -3.79 14.75
N ILE A 53 4.32 -2.72 15.29
CA ILE A 53 3.66 -1.42 15.28
C ILE A 53 4.02 -0.72 13.97
N TYR A 54 3.01 -0.45 13.15
CA TYR A 54 3.17 0.23 11.85
C TYR A 54 2.89 1.72 11.92
N ILE A 55 2.02 2.15 12.84
CA ILE A 55 1.71 3.56 13.06
C ILE A 55 1.74 3.86 14.56
N ASP A 56 2.54 4.84 14.94
CA ASP A 56 2.63 5.41 16.27
C ASP A 56 3.09 6.86 16.16
N ASN A 57 3.12 7.58 17.26
CA ASN A 57 3.63 8.95 17.29
C ASN A 57 5.08 9.00 16.78
N GLY A 58 5.36 9.94 15.89
CA GLY A 58 6.68 10.12 15.29
C GLY A 58 7.03 9.16 14.15
N TYR A 59 6.11 8.29 13.77
CA TYR A 59 6.29 7.38 12.62
C TYR A 59 6.02 8.11 11.30
N TYR A 60 6.43 7.47 10.21
CA TYR A 60 6.22 7.96 8.85
C TYR A 60 5.53 6.90 8.01
N ILE A 61 4.70 7.36 7.09
CA ILE A 61 4.17 6.53 6.01
C ILE A 61 4.62 7.17 4.71
N VAL A 62 5.34 6.41 3.89
CA VAL A 62 5.74 6.86 2.55
C VAL A 62 4.99 6.04 1.53
N GLU A 63 4.20 6.71 0.68
CA GLU A 63 3.48 6.07 -0.41
C GLU A 63 4.16 6.36 -1.73
N PHE A 64 4.39 5.31 -2.49
CA PHE A 64 4.94 5.34 -3.84
C PHE A 64 3.80 5.04 -4.81
N THR A 65 3.48 6.00 -5.69
CA THR A 65 2.39 5.90 -6.65
C THR A 65 2.95 6.00 -8.07
N PRO A 66 3.33 4.86 -8.68
CA PRO A 66 3.82 4.85 -10.06
C PRO A 66 2.64 5.01 -11.03
N LEU A 67 2.76 5.90 -12.02
CA LEU A 67 1.67 6.18 -12.95
C LEU A 67 1.51 5.13 -14.05
N ASP A 68 2.52 4.31 -14.26
CA ASP A 68 2.59 3.27 -15.29
C ASP A 68 2.52 1.84 -14.75
N LYS A 69 2.13 1.67 -13.48
CA LYS A 69 1.98 0.37 -12.82
C LYS A 69 0.58 0.20 -12.25
N PHE A 70 0.28 -1.03 -11.86
CA PHE A 70 -1.03 -1.41 -11.31
C PHE A 70 -0.94 -1.73 -9.82
N TYR A 71 -0.17 -0.92 -9.09
CA TYR A 71 -0.11 -0.98 -7.63
C TYR A 71 0.22 0.39 -7.05
N ASN A 72 -0.13 0.57 -5.78
CA ASN A 72 0.36 1.65 -4.94
C ASN A 72 1.11 1.01 -3.76
N ALA A 73 2.29 1.48 -3.44
CA ALA A 73 3.09 0.92 -2.35
C ALA A 73 3.12 1.86 -1.15
N ARG A 74 2.96 1.31 0.06
CA ARG A 74 3.10 2.03 1.32
C ARG A 74 4.24 1.43 2.11
N VAL A 75 5.12 2.28 2.62
CA VAL A 75 6.23 1.90 3.49
C VAL A 75 5.96 2.50 4.86
N TYR A 76 5.93 1.67 5.87
CA TYR A 76 5.76 2.08 7.27
C TYR A 76 7.14 2.18 7.91
N ILE A 77 7.46 3.34 8.49
CA ILE A 77 8.78 3.67 9.01
C ILE A 77 8.63 4.18 10.44
N ASP A 78 9.42 3.64 11.38
CA ASP A 78 9.36 4.06 12.76
C ASP A 78 10.07 5.41 13.01
N LYS A 79 10.01 5.90 14.24
CA LYS A 79 10.61 7.19 14.62
C LYS A 79 12.13 7.23 14.50
N ASN A 80 12.78 6.06 14.45
CA ASN A 80 14.24 5.91 14.28
C ASN A 80 14.63 5.64 12.82
N LEU A 81 13.67 5.79 11.89
CA LEU A 81 13.83 5.56 10.46
C LEU A 81 14.07 4.10 10.07
N ASN A 82 13.64 3.15 10.90
CA ASN A 82 13.63 1.74 10.56
C ASN A 82 12.37 1.39 9.77
N ILE A 83 12.54 0.62 8.69
CA ILE A 83 11.42 0.14 7.90
C ILE A 83 10.72 -1.00 8.67
N MET A 84 9.45 -0.80 8.97
CA MET A 84 8.62 -1.78 9.68
C MET A 84 8.00 -2.80 8.72
N GLY A 85 7.65 -2.37 7.51
CA GLY A 85 7.09 -3.24 6.50
C GLY A 85 6.52 -2.47 5.31
N TYR A 86 6.09 -3.22 4.31
CA TYR A 86 5.50 -2.72 3.07
C TYR A 86 4.11 -3.29 2.88
N TYR A 87 3.21 -2.46 2.36
CA TYR A 87 1.93 -2.86 1.80
C TYR A 87 1.89 -2.46 0.34
N PHE A 88 1.49 -3.39 -0.52
CA PHE A 88 1.23 -3.11 -1.93
C PHE A 88 -0.25 -3.32 -2.18
N ASP A 89 -0.94 -2.25 -2.54
CA ASP A 89 -2.35 -2.30 -2.93
C ASP A 89 -2.42 -2.48 -4.45
N ILE A 90 -3.00 -3.56 -4.92
CA ILE A 90 -3.18 -3.78 -6.36
C ILE A 90 -4.25 -2.82 -6.87
N SER A 91 -3.99 -2.16 -8.00
CA SER A 91 -4.87 -1.13 -8.54
C SER A 91 -5.22 -1.36 -9.99
N HIS A 92 -6.36 -0.81 -10.42
CA HIS A 92 -6.77 -0.77 -11.82
C HIS A 92 -6.01 0.31 -12.61
N GLY A 93 -5.39 1.23 -11.89
CA GLY A 93 -4.59 2.32 -12.44
C GLY A 93 -4.37 3.39 -11.38
N ASN A 94 -3.36 4.20 -11.62
CA ASN A 94 -2.97 5.29 -10.74
C ASN A 94 -3.03 6.62 -11.50
N GLY A 95 -3.29 7.70 -10.79
CA GLY A 95 -3.38 9.01 -11.41
C GLY A 95 -3.23 10.14 -10.42
N ILE A 96 -3.59 11.33 -10.85
CA ILE A 96 -3.54 12.53 -10.04
C ILE A 96 -4.77 13.41 -10.29
N ASP A 97 -5.38 13.88 -9.20
CA ASP A 97 -6.48 14.85 -9.20
C ASP A 97 -6.05 16.04 -8.34
N GLU A 98 -6.10 17.26 -8.89
CA GLU A 98 -5.78 18.48 -8.14
C GLU A 98 -4.44 18.39 -7.37
N ASN A 99 -3.41 17.82 -8.01
CA ASN A 99 -2.08 17.59 -7.44
C ASN A 99 -2.01 16.56 -6.30
N ILE A 100 -3.06 15.77 -6.10
CA ILE A 100 -3.09 14.68 -5.13
C ILE A 100 -3.08 13.35 -5.86
N PRO A 101 -2.09 12.48 -5.63
CA PRO A 101 -2.07 11.15 -6.23
C PRO A 101 -3.21 10.28 -5.71
N TYR A 102 -3.72 9.43 -6.61
CA TYR A 102 -4.74 8.44 -6.26
C TYR A 102 -4.47 7.12 -6.95
N TYR A 103 -5.11 6.07 -6.46
CA TYR A 103 -5.17 4.77 -7.13
C TYR A 103 -6.57 4.19 -7.02
N ASP A 104 -6.96 3.44 -8.06
CA ASP A 104 -8.24 2.72 -8.09
C ASP A 104 -8.03 1.32 -7.53
N ASP A 105 -8.46 1.12 -6.29
CA ASP A 105 -8.21 -0.10 -5.54
C ASP A 105 -8.94 -1.32 -6.12
N LEU A 106 -8.21 -2.44 -6.30
CA LEU A 106 -8.75 -3.73 -6.78
C LEU A 106 -8.70 -4.82 -5.70
N TYR A 107 -8.82 -4.43 -4.43
CA TYR A 107 -8.99 -5.30 -3.26
C TYR A 107 -7.78 -6.11 -2.82
N LEU A 108 -7.00 -6.72 -3.73
CA LEU A 108 -5.84 -7.53 -3.36
C LEU A 108 -4.70 -6.68 -2.81
N ASP A 109 -4.13 -7.15 -1.71
CA ASP A 109 -2.96 -6.55 -1.08
C ASP A 109 -1.83 -7.58 -0.98
N ILE A 110 -0.59 -7.09 -1.03
CA ILE A 110 0.58 -7.89 -0.70
C ILE A 110 1.27 -7.24 0.49
N ILE A 111 1.44 -8.00 1.56
CA ILE A 111 2.20 -7.59 2.75
C ILE A 111 3.60 -8.15 2.60
N TYR A 112 4.61 -7.28 2.69
CA TYR A 112 6.01 -7.68 2.57
C TYR A 112 6.80 -7.14 3.75
N CYS A 113 7.52 -8.01 4.46
CA CYS A 113 8.33 -7.63 5.60
C CYS A 113 9.73 -8.28 5.52
N PRO A 114 10.72 -7.59 4.92
CA PRO A 114 12.07 -8.14 4.75
C PRO A 114 12.75 -8.50 6.06
N SER A 115 12.53 -7.72 7.13
CA SER A 115 13.16 -7.94 8.44
C SER A 115 12.63 -9.17 9.19
N GLU A 116 11.55 -9.78 8.72
CA GLU A 116 10.95 -11.00 9.29
C GLU A 116 11.08 -12.17 8.30
N ASN A 117 12.32 -12.53 7.97
CA ASN A 117 12.65 -13.62 7.05
C ASN A 117 11.99 -13.47 5.68
N ASP A 118 11.95 -12.23 5.15
CA ASP A 118 11.32 -11.91 3.87
C ASP A 118 9.87 -12.40 3.77
N TYR A 119 9.11 -12.19 4.84
CA TYR A 119 7.70 -12.56 4.91
C TYR A 119 6.91 -11.90 3.78
N ILE A 120 6.19 -12.70 3.02
CA ILE A 120 5.26 -12.24 1.98
C ILE A 120 3.90 -12.91 2.20
N LYS A 121 2.83 -12.13 2.12
CA LYS A 121 1.46 -12.63 2.22
C LYS A 121 0.57 -11.87 1.24
N ILE A 122 -0.19 -12.62 0.44
CA ILE A 122 -1.31 -12.05 -0.34
C ILE A 122 -2.52 -12.03 0.57
N ASP A 123 -3.18 -10.87 0.67
CA ASP A 123 -4.32 -10.65 1.53
C ASP A 123 -5.55 -10.20 0.74
N ASP A 124 -6.73 -10.32 1.38
CA ASP A 124 -8.02 -9.86 0.85
C ASP A 124 -8.52 -10.59 -0.40
N GLU A 125 -8.06 -11.83 -0.63
CA GLU A 125 -8.56 -12.67 -1.73
C GLU A 125 -10.07 -12.87 -1.66
N ASN A 126 -10.62 -13.03 -0.46
CA ASN A 126 -12.07 -13.19 -0.25
C ASN A 126 -12.84 -11.92 -0.64
N GLU A 127 -12.29 -10.75 -0.37
CA GLU A 127 -12.91 -9.48 -0.76
C GLU A 127 -12.98 -9.34 -2.27
N LEU A 128 -11.93 -9.75 -2.99
CA LEU A 128 -11.91 -9.75 -4.46
C LEU A 128 -12.96 -10.71 -5.02
N LEU A 129 -13.04 -11.93 -4.48
CA LEU A 129 -14.04 -12.92 -4.89
C LEU A 129 -15.46 -12.42 -4.66
N GLU A 130 -15.72 -11.82 -3.52
CA GLU A 130 -17.04 -11.26 -3.20
C GLU A 130 -17.39 -10.10 -4.14
N ALA A 131 -16.44 -9.20 -4.41
CA ALA A 131 -16.65 -8.08 -5.33
C ALA A 131 -17.00 -8.57 -6.74
N PHE A 132 -16.37 -9.64 -7.21
CA PHE A 132 -16.69 -10.25 -8.49
C PHE A 132 -18.05 -10.95 -8.46
N ALA A 133 -18.34 -11.73 -7.43
CA ALA A 133 -19.62 -12.44 -7.29
C ALA A 133 -20.82 -11.49 -7.22
N THR A 134 -20.65 -10.33 -6.58
CA THR A 134 -21.69 -9.31 -6.45
C THR A 134 -21.72 -8.32 -7.62
N LYS A 135 -20.89 -8.53 -8.64
CA LYS A 135 -20.77 -7.68 -9.85
C LYS A 135 -20.36 -6.23 -9.55
N ASN A 136 -19.64 -6.01 -8.44
CA ASN A 136 -19.02 -4.71 -8.14
C ASN A 136 -17.80 -4.44 -9.01
N ILE A 137 -17.18 -5.50 -9.56
CA ILE A 137 -16.11 -5.41 -10.55
C ILE A 137 -16.43 -6.30 -11.74
N THR A 138 -15.83 -5.98 -12.90
CA THR A 138 -15.98 -6.76 -14.12
C THR A 138 -15.06 -7.98 -14.12
N LYS A 139 -15.27 -8.90 -15.08
CA LYS A 139 -14.36 -10.03 -15.31
C LYS A 139 -12.94 -9.55 -15.65
N GLU A 140 -12.84 -8.52 -16.47
CA GLU A 140 -11.57 -7.91 -16.86
C GLU A 140 -10.82 -7.35 -15.65
N GLU A 141 -11.53 -6.68 -14.77
CA GLU A 141 -10.94 -6.14 -13.52
C GLU A 141 -10.50 -7.27 -12.58
N PHE A 142 -11.30 -8.31 -12.44
CA PHE A 142 -10.96 -9.49 -11.66
C PHE A 142 -9.69 -10.18 -12.19
N ASP A 143 -9.62 -10.40 -13.51
CA ASP A 143 -8.46 -11.02 -14.15
C ASP A 143 -7.22 -10.12 -14.04
N LEU A 144 -7.37 -8.81 -14.18
CA LEU A 144 -6.29 -7.84 -14.01
C LEU A 144 -5.72 -7.89 -12.58
N ALA A 145 -6.59 -7.89 -11.57
CA ALA A 145 -6.17 -7.94 -10.17
C ALA A 145 -5.32 -9.19 -9.89
N ASN A 146 -5.78 -10.36 -10.33
CA ASN A 146 -5.04 -11.61 -10.14
C ASN A 146 -3.71 -11.63 -10.90
N LYS A 147 -3.71 -11.16 -12.14
CA LYS A 147 -2.51 -11.09 -12.99
C LYS A 147 -1.44 -10.17 -12.38
N GLU A 148 -1.82 -8.95 -12.04
CA GLU A 148 -0.87 -7.96 -11.52
C GLU A 148 -0.37 -8.33 -10.12
N CYS A 149 -1.22 -8.92 -9.29
CA CYS A 149 -0.81 -9.46 -8.00
C CYS A 149 0.23 -10.57 -8.16
N SER A 150 0.01 -11.49 -9.09
CA SER A 150 0.95 -12.59 -9.39
C SER A 150 2.29 -12.06 -9.89
N ILE A 151 2.29 -11.09 -10.79
CA ILE A 151 3.52 -10.47 -11.32
C ILE A 151 4.32 -9.83 -10.18
N LEU A 152 3.68 -9.01 -9.36
CA LEU A 152 4.33 -8.32 -8.25
C LEU A 152 4.84 -9.31 -7.19
N ASN A 153 4.04 -10.32 -6.87
CA ASN A 153 4.45 -11.36 -5.93
C ASN A 153 5.70 -12.10 -6.41
N ASP A 154 5.77 -12.44 -7.69
CA ASP A 154 6.93 -13.11 -8.29
C ASP A 154 8.18 -12.20 -8.23
N GLU A 155 8.03 -10.91 -8.51
CA GLU A 155 9.13 -9.94 -8.39
C GLU A 155 9.67 -9.85 -6.96
N LEU A 156 8.79 -9.85 -5.95
CA LEU A 156 9.18 -9.82 -4.55
C LEU A 156 9.85 -11.14 -4.13
N GLU A 157 9.36 -12.29 -4.60
CA GLU A 157 9.97 -13.58 -4.34
C GLU A 157 11.38 -13.68 -4.95
N GLU A 158 11.61 -13.12 -6.12
CA GLU A 158 12.95 -13.07 -6.75
C GLU A 158 13.93 -12.27 -5.91
N LYS A 159 13.50 -11.17 -5.30
CA LYS A 159 14.34 -10.34 -4.42
C LYS A 159 14.82 -11.05 -3.18
N LYS A 160 14.08 -12.05 -2.67
CA LYS A 160 14.51 -12.88 -1.54
C LYS A 160 15.76 -13.69 -1.85
N ASN A 161 16.01 -14.01 -3.11
CA ASN A 161 17.07 -14.92 -3.56
C ASN A 161 18.36 -14.19 -3.96
N ILE A 162 18.43 -12.88 -3.74
CA ILE A 162 19.63 -12.06 -4.03
C ILE A 162 20.55 -11.96 -2.81
#